data_5d065c3dd86eccfdbfdef219b898778b
#
_entry.id   5d065c3dd86eccfdbfdef219b898778b
#
_cell.length_a   1.000
_cell.length_b   1.000
_cell.length_c   1.000
_cell.angle_alpha   90.00
_cell.angle_beta   90.00
_cell.angle_gamma   90.00
#
_symmetry.space_group_name_H-M   'P 1'
#
loop_
_entity.id
_entity.type
_entity.pdbx_description
1 polymer ?
#
loop_
_entity_poly.entity_id
_entity_poly.type
_entity_poly.pdbx_seq_one_letter_code
_entity_poly.pdbx_strand_id
1 'polypeptide(L)'
;MSKQKIYILDTNVLIHDPQSLFAFNGSLIGIPTMVLEELDQFKTESTDRGRNAREVTRQLDSLRKLGSLKDGVTLESKGTIKVIFLSHHDIPASFPFILKSEDNQILLTALSLKDKYDVVFVSKDINARVKADVLGINTEDYMKGRVAEYDLYKGWLKVHAPALQLKKDFPEVLNELLSEQILQINEFVLVESTNNPFNYRIFRYLGGNNYKIVESPKFRWPIEAKNPQQLMTLDLLLDKDIQLVSLIGPAGTGKTFLALLAGLQQVITEEVYDRILISRPVIPLGPDIGYLPGDIQEKLHSWMQPVYDNLELIVHSSLSRQHLENLREEVIEKQRHKRKRGGKWEKERKMELRPLQDMINSGKISLEAITYMRGRSIPFQYIFIDEVQNLTPHEVKTLITRVGEGSKIVLSGDPYQIDSPYLDFSSNGLVVASNRFRGKSLFGAVFLETTERSEISRLAGELL
;
A
#
# COMPACT_ATOMS: atom_id res chain seq x y z
N MET A 1 -3.63 -8.43 -47.07
CA MET A 1 -3.48 -9.35 -45.95
C MET A 1 -3.18 -8.52 -44.71
N SER A 2 -3.84 -8.73 -43.58
CA SER A 2 -3.51 -8.03 -42.33
C SER A 2 -2.11 -8.47 -41.88
N LYS A 3 -1.25 -7.50 -41.52
CA LYS A 3 0.08 -7.80 -40.96
C LYS A 3 -0.08 -8.53 -39.62
N GLN A 4 0.81 -9.48 -39.33
CA GLN A 4 0.84 -10.15 -38.04
C GLN A 4 1.23 -9.12 -36.95
N LYS A 5 0.52 -9.11 -35.81
CA LYS A 5 0.83 -8.22 -34.68
C LYS A 5 2.07 -8.71 -33.95
N ILE A 6 2.99 -7.78 -33.62
CA ILE A 6 4.18 -8.02 -32.81
C ILE A 6 4.23 -7.01 -31.67
N TYR A 7 4.47 -7.50 -30.45
CA TYR A 7 4.71 -6.68 -29.28
C TYR A 7 6.21 -6.54 -29.04
N ILE A 8 6.73 -5.33 -29.08
CA ILE A 8 8.12 -5.03 -28.76
C ILE A 8 8.17 -4.56 -27.30
N LEU A 9 8.82 -5.33 -26.45
CA LEU A 9 8.91 -5.04 -25.02
C LEU A 9 10.13 -4.19 -24.71
N ASP A 10 9.89 -3.12 -23.97
CA ASP A 10 10.92 -2.28 -23.38
C ASP A 10 11.50 -2.94 -22.12
N THR A 11 12.73 -2.59 -21.77
CA THR A 11 13.46 -3.13 -20.61
C THR A 11 12.72 -2.87 -19.31
N ASN A 12 12.12 -1.69 -19.16
CA ASN A 12 11.37 -1.32 -17.96
C ASN A 12 10.14 -2.21 -17.71
N VAL A 13 9.53 -2.79 -18.76
CA VAL A 13 8.43 -3.75 -18.65
C VAL A 13 8.93 -5.06 -18.03
N LEU A 14 10.06 -5.58 -18.52
CA LEU A 14 10.66 -6.83 -18.05
C LEU A 14 11.18 -6.73 -16.61
N ILE A 15 11.77 -5.59 -16.28
CA ILE A 15 12.24 -5.31 -14.91
C ILE A 15 11.08 -5.12 -13.95
N HIS A 16 9.98 -4.54 -14.41
CA HIS A 16 8.79 -4.36 -13.57
C HIS A 16 8.10 -5.71 -13.29
N ASP A 17 7.92 -6.55 -14.31
CA ASP A 17 7.32 -7.88 -14.18
C ASP A 17 8.06 -8.88 -15.08
N PRO A 18 8.94 -9.75 -14.51
CA PRO A 18 9.59 -10.82 -15.30
C PRO A 18 8.61 -11.73 -16.03
N GLN A 19 7.37 -11.88 -15.53
CA GLN A 19 6.35 -12.70 -16.17
C GLN A 19 5.70 -12.02 -17.40
N SER A 20 6.06 -10.76 -17.68
CA SER A 20 5.59 -10.04 -18.86
C SER A 20 5.96 -10.75 -20.19
N LEU A 21 7.04 -11.52 -20.20
CA LEU A 21 7.40 -12.40 -21.31
C LEU A 21 6.29 -13.37 -21.74
N PHE A 22 5.41 -13.74 -20.80
CA PHE A 22 4.34 -14.73 -21.01
C PHE A 22 2.95 -14.11 -21.01
N ALA A 23 2.86 -12.76 -20.96
CA ALA A 23 1.58 -12.07 -20.77
C ALA A 23 0.74 -11.92 -22.05
N PHE A 24 1.36 -12.04 -23.23
CA PHE A 24 0.73 -11.75 -24.51
C PHE A 24 0.34 -13.05 -25.24
N ASN A 25 -0.74 -13.69 -24.78
CA ASN A 25 -1.18 -14.98 -25.29
C ASN A 25 -1.44 -14.98 -26.81
N GLY A 26 -0.91 -15.98 -27.52
CA GLY A 26 -1.12 -16.16 -28.95
C GLY A 26 -0.44 -15.12 -29.84
N SER A 27 0.39 -14.24 -29.29
CA SER A 27 1.04 -13.13 -30.00
C SER A 27 2.53 -13.38 -30.23
N LEU A 28 3.11 -12.64 -31.20
CA LEU A 28 4.55 -12.60 -31.41
C LEU A 28 5.13 -11.50 -30.50
N ILE A 29 6.12 -11.87 -29.68
CA ILE A 29 6.84 -10.98 -28.77
C ILE A 29 8.25 -10.80 -29.27
N GLY A 30 8.64 -9.56 -29.53
CA GLY A 30 9.99 -9.17 -29.92
C GLY A 30 10.76 -8.55 -28.78
N ILE A 31 11.95 -9.07 -28.52
CA ILE A 31 12.88 -8.52 -27.54
C ILE A 31 14.07 -7.95 -28.29
N PRO A 32 14.24 -6.62 -28.37
CA PRO A 32 15.41 -6.00 -28.97
C PRO A 32 16.71 -6.46 -28.29
N THR A 33 17.80 -6.62 -29.03
CA THR A 33 19.11 -6.95 -28.44
C THR A 33 19.58 -5.94 -27.38
N MET A 34 19.24 -4.67 -27.55
CA MET A 34 19.55 -3.62 -26.57
C MET A 34 18.94 -3.89 -25.21
N VAL A 35 17.72 -4.45 -25.17
CA VAL A 35 17.08 -4.88 -23.93
C VAL A 35 17.91 -5.93 -23.18
N LEU A 36 18.55 -6.85 -23.90
CA LEU A 36 19.42 -7.85 -23.28
C LEU A 36 20.69 -7.21 -22.69
N GLU A 37 21.23 -6.19 -23.35
CA GLU A 37 22.39 -5.45 -22.86
C GLU A 37 22.06 -4.67 -21.58
N GLU A 38 20.93 -3.98 -21.53
CA GLU A 38 20.46 -3.30 -20.32
C GLU A 38 20.19 -4.27 -19.17
N LEU A 39 19.53 -5.41 -19.44
CA LEU A 39 19.33 -6.44 -18.43
C LEU A 39 20.66 -6.96 -17.88
N ASP A 40 21.71 -7.05 -18.74
CA ASP A 40 23.04 -7.46 -18.32
C ASP A 40 23.70 -6.47 -17.37
N GLN A 41 23.51 -5.19 -17.56
CA GLN A 41 23.98 -4.14 -16.66
C GLN A 41 23.25 -4.23 -15.31
N PHE A 42 21.90 -4.33 -15.32
CA PHE A 42 21.11 -4.35 -14.10
C PHE A 42 21.27 -5.62 -13.25
N LYS A 43 21.57 -6.75 -13.84
CA LYS A 43 21.72 -8.03 -13.10
C LYS A 43 22.78 -7.99 -12.01
N THR A 44 23.74 -7.06 -12.07
CA THR A 44 24.81 -6.88 -11.08
C THR A 44 24.33 -6.16 -9.81
N GLU A 45 23.18 -5.47 -9.88
CA GLU A 45 22.65 -4.72 -8.76
C GLU A 45 22.06 -5.62 -7.66
N SER A 46 22.20 -5.21 -6.41
CA SER A 46 21.59 -5.87 -5.25
C SER A 46 20.13 -5.44 -5.01
N THR A 47 19.54 -4.70 -5.93
CA THR A 47 18.17 -4.15 -5.89
C THR A 47 17.14 -5.15 -6.41
N ASP A 48 15.85 -4.85 -6.25
CA ASP A 48 14.77 -5.61 -6.88
C ASP A 48 14.86 -5.58 -8.41
N ARG A 49 15.33 -4.46 -8.96
CA ARG A 49 15.64 -4.32 -10.38
C ARG A 49 16.66 -5.38 -10.84
N GLY A 50 17.75 -5.50 -10.10
CA GLY A 50 18.76 -6.53 -10.40
C GLY A 50 18.24 -7.96 -10.21
N ARG A 51 17.37 -8.19 -9.21
CA ARG A 51 16.75 -9.51 -9.04
C ARG A 51 15.85 -9.86 -10.22
N ASN A 52 14.99 -8.93 -10.65
CA ASN A 52 14.08 -9.13 -11.77
C ASN A 52 14.84 -9.31 -13.08
N ALA A 53 15.92 -8.54 -13.33
CA ALA A 53 16.81 -8.73 -14.46
C ALA A 53 17.41 -10.14 -14.51
N ARG A 54 17.89 -10.65 -13.35
CA ARG A 54 18.38 -12.04 -13.24
C ARG A 54 17.29 -13.07 -13.53
N GLU A 55 16.05 -12.81 -13.08
CA GLU A 55 14.93 -13.72 -13.33
C GLU A 55 14.55 -13.76 -14.81
N VAL A 56 14.44 -12.61 -15.47
CA VAL A 56 14.21 -12.52 -16.92
C VAL A 56 15.31 -13.26 -17.70
N THR A 57 16.57 -13.05 -17.33
CA THR A 57 17.71 -13.73 -17.97
C THR A 57 17.63 -15.25 -17.85
N ARG A 58 17.21 -15.76 -16.66
CA ARG A 58 17.01 -17.22 -16.46
C ARG A 58 15.86 -17.75 -17.32
N GLN A 59 14.77 -17.00 -17.42
CA GLN A 59 13.63 -17.39 -18.26
C GLN A 59 14.03 -17.46 -19.73
N LEU A 60 14.75 -16.46 -20.23
CA LEU A 60 15.29 -16.47 -21.61
C LEU A 60 16.27 -17.61 -21.85
N ASP A 61 17.15 -17.93 -20.88
CA ASP A 61 18.04 -19.09 -20.99
C ASP A 61 17.26 -20.41 -21.03
N SER A 62 16.18 -20.51 -20.27
CA SER A 62 15.28 -21.67 -20.29
C SER A 62 14.59 -21.82 -21.64
N LEU A 63 14.11 -20.72 -22.22
CA LEU A 63 13.51 -20.70 -23.56
C LEU A 63 14.52 -21.08 -24.65
N ARG A 64 15.76 -20.63 -24.56
CA ARG A 64 16.86 -21.00 -25.48
C ARG A 64 17.07 -22.52 -25.55
N LYS A 65 16.81 -23.25 -24.46
CA LYS A 65 16.91 -24.72 -24.44
C LYS A 65 15.78 -25.42 -25.20
N LEU A 66 14.64 -24.70 -25.42
CA LEU A 66 13.51 -25.22 -26.18
C LEU A 66 13.60 -24.94 -27.68
N GLY A 67 14.44 -23.98 -28.08
CA GLY A 67 14.60 -23.62 -29.50
C GLY A 67 15.45 -22.38 -29.73
N SER A 68 15.58 -21.97 -31.00
CA SER A 68 16.32 -20.77 -31.40
C SER A 68 15.53 -19.50 -31.11
N LEU A 69 15.99 -18.66 -30.18
CA LEU A 69 15.40 -17.34 -29.94
C LEU A 69 15.49 -16.38 -31.12
N LYS A 70 16.42 -16.62 -32.05
CA LYS A 70 16.54 -15.86 -33.31
C LYS A 70 15.38 -16.17 -34.24
N ASP A 71 14.99 -17.43 -34.36
CA ASP A 71 13.93 -17.89 -35.26
C ASP A 71 12.55 -17.79 -34.60
N GLY A 72 12.51 -17.82 -33.26
CA GLY A 72 11.34 -17.73 -32.42
C GLY A 72 11.05 -19.03 -31.68
N VAL A 73 10.78 -18.93 -30.36
CA VAL A 73 10.41 -20.07 -29.53
C VAL A 73 8.91 -19.97 -29.22
N THR A 74 8.16 -21.00 -29.58
CA THR A 74 6.72 -21.08 -29.30
C THR A 74 6.48 -21.53 -27.86
N LEU A 75 5.63 -20.80 -27.18
CA LEU A 75 5.21 -21.05 -25.79
C LEU A 75 3.99 -21.99 -25.74
N GLU A 76 3.74 -22.60 -24.59
CA GLU A 76 2.53 -23.38 -24.33
C GLU A 76 1.24 -22.54 -24.54
N SER A 77 1.30 -21.23 -24.27
CA SER A 77 0.23 -20.25 -24.51
C SER A 77 -0.01 -19.90 -25.99
N LYS A 78 0.63 -20.61 -26.92
CA LYS A 78 0.63 -20.35 -28.37
C LYS A 78 1.22 -19.01 -28.80
N GLY A 79 1.85 -18.27 -27.87
CA GLY A 79 2.67 -17.09 -28.18
C GLY A 79 4.04 -17.51 -28.68
N THR A 80 4.75 -16.61 -29.35
CA THR A 80 6.13 -16.84 -29.84
C THR A 80 7.03 -15.72 -29.34
N ILE A 81 8.15 -16.05 -28.72
CA ILE A 81 9.15 -15.08 -28.26
C ILE A 81 10.34 -15.12 -29.24
N LYS A 82 10.76 -13.95 -29.69
CA LYS A 82 11.87 -13.78 -30.62
C LYS A 82 12.79 -12.65 -30.19
N VAL A 83 14.10 -12.87 -30.24
CA VAL A 83 15.09 -11.80 -30.07
C VAL A 83 15.30 -11.12 -31.46
N ILE A 84 15.19 -9.79 -31.44
CA ILE A 84 15.27 -8.97 -32.66
C ILE A 84 16.63 -8.28 -32.72
N PHE A 85 17.32 -8.50 -33.79
CA PHE A 85 18.61 -7.86 -34.11
C PHE A 85 18.38 -6.67 -35.04
N LEU A 86 18.94 -5.52 -34.67
CA LEU A 86 18.98 -4.36 -35.54
C LEU A 86 20.20 -4.47 -36.50
N SER A 87 19.97 -4.43 -37.82
CA SER A 87 21.05 -4.35 -38.79
C SER A 87 21.38 -2.89 -39.07
N HIS A 88 22.65 -2.59 -39.32
CA HIS A 88 23.07 -1.25 -39.75
C HIS A 88 22.38 -0.75 -41.03
N HIS A 89 21.89 -1.66 -41.84
CA HIS A 89 21.12 -1.34 -43.07
C HIS A 89 19.68 -0.94 -42.79
N ASP A 90 19.16 -1.22 -41.58
CA ASP A 90 17.76 -0.96 -41.21
C ASP A 90 17.58 0.44 -40.58
N ILE A 91 18.65 1.26 -40.54
CA ILE A 91 18.60 2.60 -39.95
C ILE A 91 18.10 3.60 -40.99
N PRO A 92 16.87 4.15 -40.84
CA PRO A 92 16.39 5.20 -41.73
C PRO A 92 17.25 6.46 -41.59
N ALA A 93 17.67 7.08 -42.71
CA ALA A 93 18.41 8.34 -42.70
C ALA A 93 17.63 9.48 -42.00
N SER A 94 16.32 9.33 -41.88
CA SER A 94 15.39 10.31 -41.26
C SER A 94 15.05 10.03 -39.79
N PHE A 95 15.77 9.11 -39.10
CA PHE A 95 15.50 8.84 -37.70
C PHE A 95 15.81 10.09 -36.82
N PRO A 96 14.83 10.65 -36.11
CA PRO A 96 14.96 12.00 -35.52
C PRO A 96 15.69 12.03 -34.17
N PHE A 97 15.99 10.84 -33.57
CA PHE A 97 16.54 10.76 -32.23
C PHE A 97 18.02 10.35 -32.22
N ILE A 98 18.70 10.68 -31.10
CA ILE A 98 20.13 10.37 -30.93
C ILE A 98 20.32 8.86 -30.72
N LEU A 99 21.07 8.19 -31.59
CA LEU A 99 21.30 6.74 -31.55
C LEU A 99 22.14 6.24 -30.35
N LYS A 100 22.78 7.14 -29.59
CA LYS A 100 23.56 6.76 -28.41
C LYS A 100 22.69 6.40 -27.21
N SER A 101 21.42 6.76 -27.21
CA SER A 101 20.48 6.39 -26.13
C SER A 101 19.96 4.98 -26.39
N GLU A 102 20.02 4.15 -25.36
CA GLU A 102 19.55 2.76 -25.37
C GLU A 102 18.07 2.68 -25.73
N ASP A 103 17.23 3.51 -25.10
CA ASP A 103 15.79 3.62 -25.41
C ASP A 103 15.52 3.92 -26.90
N ASN A 104 16.33 4.82 -27.50
CA ASN A 104 16.16 5.20 -28.90
C ASN A 104 16.54 4.04 -29.84
N GLN A 105 17.45 3.16 -29.45
CA GLN A 105 17.79 1.95 -30.21
C GLN A 105 16.67 0.92 -30.14
N ILE A 106 15.99 0.79 -29.01
CA ILE A 106 14.78 -0.04 -28.86
C ILE A 106 13.68 0.48 -29.78
N LEU A 107 13.44 1.80 -29.79
CA LEU A 107 12.46 2.42 -30.69
C LEU A 107 12.82 2.25 -32.17
N LEU A 108 14.09 2.37 -32.53
CA LEU A 108 14.57 2.13 -33.86
C LEU A 108 14.33 0.69 -34.30
N THR A 109 14.56 -0.27 -33.42
CA THR A 109 14.25 -1.69 -33.65
C THR A 109 12.76 -1.89 -33.93
N ALA A 110 11.89 -1.26 -33.16
CA ALA A 110 10.45 -1.29 -33.36
C ALA A 110 10.05 -0.68 -34.72
N LEU A 111 10.68 0.46 -35.08
CA LEU A 111 10.42 1.14 -36.34
C LEU A 111 10.82 0.29 -37.56
N SER A 112 11.96 -0.40 -37.51
CA SER A 112 12.44 -1.24 -38.59
C SER A 112 11.52 -2.42 -38.93
N LEU A 113 10.63 -2.78 -38.00
CA LEU A 113 9.69 -3.89 -38.17
C LEU A 113 8.34 -3.47 -38.76
N LYS A 114 8.03 -2.16 -38.84
CA LYS A 114 6.71 -1.65 -39.29
C LYS A 114 6.33 -2.11 -40.71
N ASP A 115 7.28 -2.34 -41.57
CA ASP A 115 6.98 -2.79 -42.93
C ASP A 115 6.48 -4.24 -42.95
N LYS A 116 6.94 -5.08 -42.04
CA LYS A 116 6.63 -6.52 -41.99
C LYS A 116 5.48 -6.85 -41.02
N TYR A 117 5.37 -6.10 -39.94
CA TYR A 117 4.46 -6.40 -38.84
C TYR A 117 3.59 -5.21 -38.47
N ASP A 118 2.46 -5.48 -37.82
CA ASP A 118 1.71 -4.50 -37.06
C ASP A 118 2.36 -4.37 -35.66
N VAL A 119 3.21 -3.35 -35.51
CA VAL A 119 4.09 -3.20 -34.35
C VAL A 119 3.36 -2.46 -33.24
N VAL A 120 3.39 -3.02 -32.05
CA VAL A 120 2.99 -2.37 -30.81
C VAL A 120 4.19 -2.32 -29.88
N PHE A 121 4.60 -1.11 -29.51
CA PHE A 121 5.65 -0.88 -28.54
C PHE A 121 5.05 -0.84 -27.14
N VAL A 122 5.54 -1.68 -26.25
CA VAL A 122 5.06 -1.77 -24.86
C VAL A 122 6.12 -1.21 -23.92
N SER A 123 5.80 -0.13 -23.23
CA SER A 123 6.71 0.53 -22.28
C SER A 123 5.95 1.14 -21.12
N LYS A 124 6.55 1.12 -19.93
CA LYS A 124 6.06 1.87 -18.75
C LYS A 124 6.51 3.33 -18.75
N ASP A 125 7.52 3.67 -19.54
CA ASP A 125 8.00 5.04 -19.67
C ASP A 125 7.11 5.85 -20.62
N ILE A 126 6.50 6.90 -20.09
CA ILE A 126 5.65 7.81 -20.85
C ILE A 126 6.43 8.50 -21.97
N ASN A 127 7.68 8.92 -21.70
CA ASN A 127 8.50 9.59 -22.71
C ASN A 127 8.86 8.65 -23.86
N ALA A 128 9.16 7.37 -23.57
CA ALA A 128 9.40 6.37 -24.60
C ALA A 128 8.15 6.14 -25.45
N ARG A 129 6.94 6.07 -24.83
CA ARG A 129 5.69 5.96 -25.57
C ARG A 129 5.40 7.19 -26.43
N VAL A 130 5.62 8.40 -25.95
CA VAL A 130 5.46 9.63 -26.72
C VAL A 130 6.41 9.66 -27.91
N LYS A 131 7.69 9.27 -27.74
CA LYS A 131 8.65 9.16 -28.85
C LYS A 131 8.21 8.11 -29.89
N ALA A 132 7.69 6.98 -29.46
CA ALA A 132 7.17 5.94 -30.34
C ALA A 132 5.96 6.43 -31.15
N ASP A 133 5.06 7.17 -30.51
CA ASP A 133 3.90 7.77 -31.17
C ASP A 133 4.32 8.78 -32.26
N VAL A 134 5.32 9.62 -31.99
CA VAL A 134 5.93 10.55 -32.98
C VAL A 134 6.48 9.78 -34.20
N LEU A 135 6.99 8.55 -34.01
CA LEU A 135 7.44 7.65 -35.09
C LEU A 135 6.26 6.93 -35.75
N GLY A 136 5.03 7.17 -35.34
CA GLY A 136 3.82 6.50 -35.79
C GLY A 136 3.80 5.00 -35.45
N ILE A 137 4.40 4.61 -34.34
CA ILE A 137 4.33 3.25 -33.78
C ILE A 137 3.22 3.22 -32.76
N ASN A 138 2.31 2.24 -32.86
CA ASN A 138 1.30 2.03 -31.84
C ASN A 138 1.95 1.72 -30.50
N THR A 139 1.46 2.32 -29.40
CA THR A 139 2.04 2.14 -28.08
C THR A 139 1.01 1.62 -27.09
N GLU A 140 1.45 0.75 -26.20
CA GLU A 140 0.64 0.27 -25.08
C GLU A 140 1.44 0.39 -23.77
N ASP A 141 0.76 0.74 -22.68
CA ASP A 141 1.32 0.60 -21.35
C ASP A 141 1.16 -0.85 -20.88
N TYR A 142 2.17 -1.36 -20.16
CA TYR A 142 2.07 -2.70 -19.59
C TYR A 142 1.19 -2.70 -18.33
N MET A 143 -0.03 -3.20 -18.44
CA MET A 143 -1.11 -3.08 -17.45
C MET A 143 -1.31 -4.34 -16.59
N LYS A 144 -0.51 -5.40 -16.74
CA LYS A 144 -0.73 -6.65 -15.99
C LYS A 144 -0.56 -6.43 -14.49
N GLY A 145 -1.59 -6.78 -13.75
CA GLY A 145 -1.63 -6.63 -12.31
C GLY A 145 -1.99 -5.24 -11.80
N ARG A 146 -2.28 -4.29 -12.70
CA ARG A 146 -2.79 -2.98 -12.33
C ARG A 146 -4.24 -3.08 -11.90
N VAL A 147 -4.55 -2.27 -10.90
CA VAL A 147 -5.91 -2.01 -10.45
C VAL A 147 -6.30 -0.65 -10.99
N ALA A 148 -7.32 -0.58 -11.84
CA ALA A 148 -7.83 0.70 -12.28
C ALA A 148 -8.38 1.47 -11.07
N GLU A 149 -8.28 2.79 -11.09
CA GLU A 149 -8.68 3.63 -9.95
C GLU A 149 -10.16 3.42 -9.57
N TYR A 150 -11.02 3.22 -10.56
CA TYR A 150 -12.44 2.91 -10.34
C TYR A 150 -12.68 1.49 -9.77
N ASP A 151 -11.68 0.59 -9.85
CA ASP A 151 -11.73 -0.76 -9.30
C ASP A 151 -11.12 -0.87 -7.90
N LEU A 152 -10.73 0.25 -7.29
CA LEU A 152 -10.18 0.25 -5.94
C LEU A 152 -11.17 -0.33 -4.95
N TYR A 153 -10.77 -1.41 -4.29
CA TYR A 153 -11.59 -2.02 -3.25
C TYR A 153 -11.62 -1.14 -2.00
N LYS A 154 -12.75 -0.46 -1.78
CA LYS A 154 -12.93 0.42 -0.63
C LYS A 154 -13.19 -0.32 0.69
N GLY A 155 -13.68 -1.55 0.64
CA GLY A 155 -14.05 -2.35 1.81
C GLY A 155 -15.39 -1.95 2.43
N TRP A 156 -16.09 -0.98 1.88
CA TRP A 156 -17.41 -0.56 2.32
C TRP A 156 -18.23 0.07 1.20
N LEU A 157 -19.52 0.03 1.36
CA LEU A 157 -20.48 0.70 0.50
C LEU A 157 -21.51 1.48 1.36
N LYS A 158 -22.13 2.49 0.75
CA LYS A 158 -23.14 3.32 1.38
C LYS A 158 -24.50 3.06 0.73
N VAL A 159 -25.51 2.91 1.58
CA VAL A 159 -26.91 2.82 1.17
C VAL A 159 -27.78 3.74 2.01
N HIS A 160 -28.91 4.16 1.46
CA HIS A 160 -29.87 5.02 2.16
C HIS A 160 -31.13 4.24 2.51
N ALA A 161 -31.65 4.45 3.71
CA ALA A 161 -32.89 3.83 4.16
C ALA A 161 -33.74 4.83 4.96
N PRO A 162 -35.08 4.66 5.01
CA PRO A 162 -35.94 5.43 5.91
C PRO A 162 -35.52 5.24 7.37
N ALA A 163 -35.63 6.30 8.19
CA ALA A 163 -35.21 6.29 9.60
C ALA A 163 -35.89 5.18 10.44
N LEU A 164 -37.07 4.73 10.05
CA LEU A 164 -37.75 3.59 10.69
C LEU A 164 -37.03 2.26 10.47
N GLN A 165 -36.37 2.05 9.34
CA GLN A 165 -35.61 0.83 9.07
C GLN A 165 -34.33 0.77 9.91
N LEU A 166 -33.73 1.90 10.23
CA LEU A 166 -32.55 1.98 11.11
C LEU A 166 -32.83 1.55 12.56
N LYS A 167 -34.10 1.49 12.98
CA LYS A 167 -34.49 0.96 14.29
C LYS A 167 -34.61 -0.56 14.32
N LYS A 168 -34.67 -1.23 13.17
CA LYS A 168 -34.71 -2.69 13.07
C LYS A 168 -33.29 -3.24 13.25
N ASP A 169 -33.16 -4.41 13.84
CA ASP A 169 -31.85 -5.09 13.95
C ASP A 169 -31.25 -5.36 12.58
N PHE A 170 -32.09 -5.68 11.60
CA PHE A 170 -31.72 -5.87 10.20
C PHE A 170 -32.63 -5.01 9.30
N PRO A 171 -32.13 -3.89 8.76
CA PRO A 171 -32.81 -3.12 7.73
C PRO A 171 -33.06 -3.95 6.46
N GLU A 172 -34.20 -3.76 5.83
CA GLU A 172 -34.61 -4.52 4.62
C GLU A 172 -33.63 -4.34 3.45
N VAL A 173 -33.00 -3.19 3.33
CA VAL A 173 -31.99 -2.90 2.31
C VAL A 173 -30.81 -3.87 2.34
N LEU A 174 -30.48 -4.48 3.49
CA LEU A 174 -29.44 -5.51 3.58
C LEU A 174 -29.81 -6.80 2.85
N ASN A 175 -31.10 -7.15 2.84
CA ASN A 175 -31.60 -8.33 2.10
C ASN A 175 -31.53 -8.12 0.58
N GLU A 176 -31.75 -6.89 0.11
CA GLU A 176 -31.62 -6.53 -1.31
C GLU A 176 -30.17 -6.73 -1.76
N LEU A 177 -29.20 -6.21 -0.99
CA LEU A 177 -27.76 -6.37 -1.28
C LEU A 177 -27.32 -7.86 -1.30
N LEU A 178 -27.91 -8.70 -0.44
CA LEU A 178 -27.66 -10.14 -0.44
C LEU A 178 -28.18 -10.82 -1.70
N SER A 179 -29.37 -10.44 -2.15
CA SER A 179 -29.99 -11.02 -3.35
C SER A 179 -29.19 -10.71 -4.62
N GLU A 180 -28.52 -9.57 -4.66
CA GLU A 180 -27.68 -9.13 -5.77
C GLU A 180 -26.22 -9.67 -5.70
N GLN A 181 -25.85 -10.37 -4.63
CA GLN A 181 -24.51 -10.93 -4.39
C GLN A 181 -23.35 -9.94 -4.55
N ILE A 182 -23.57 -8.67 -4.20
CA ILE A 182 -22.60 -7.58 -4.39
C ILE A 182 -21.51 -7.64 -3.31
N LEU A 183 -21.85 -8.09 -2.09
CA LEU A 183 -20.99 -7.98 -0.92
C LEU A 183 -19.89 -9.03 -0.86
N GLN A 184 -18.73 -8.63 -0.40
CA GLN A 184 -17.61 -9.50 -0.07
C GLN A 184 -17.52 -9.72 1.44
N ILE A 185 -16.98 -10.89 1.88
CA ILE A 185 -16.77 -11.16 3.31
C ILE A 185 -15.91 -10.03 3.92
N ASN A 186 -16.31 -9.56 5.12
CA ASN A 186 -15.74 -8.45 5.86
C ASN A 186 -15.93 -7.06 5.22
N GLU A 187 -16.78 -6.94 4.21
CA GLU A 187 -17.19 -5.65 3.66
C GLU A 187 -18.26 -5.00 4.53
N PHE A 188 -18.18 -3.69 4.68
CA PHE A 188 -19.13 -2.92 5.48
C PHE A 188 -20.23 -2.33 4.64
N VAL A 189 -21.41 -2.23 5.25
CA VAL A 189 -22.55 -1.48 4.73
C VAL A 189 -22.86 -0.35 5.69
N LEU A 190 -22.66 0.89 5.21
CA LEU A 190 -23.08 2.10 5.90
C LEU A 190 -24.51 2.42 5.49
N VAL A 191 -25.47 2.18 6.38
CA VAL A 191 -26.88 2.52 6.17
C VAL A 191 -27.15 3.88 6.78
N GLU A 192 -27.35 4.90 5.94
CA GLU A 192 -27.69 6.27 6.35
C GLU A 192 -29.18 6.54 6.23
N SER A 193 -29.72 7.34 7.14
CA SER A 193 -31.10 7.82 7.02
C SER A 193 -31.24 8.79 5.84
N THR A 194 -32.27 8.61 5.01
CA THR A 194 -32.58 9.50 3.90
C THR A 194 -32.78 10.96 4.31
N ASN A 195 -33.20 11.22 5.57
CA ASN A 195 -33.55 12.56 6.06
C ASN A 195 -32.46 13.17 6.96
N ASN A 196 -31.51 12.39 7.46
CA ASN A 196 -30.47 12.87 8.36
C ASN A 196 -29.20 11.99 8.25
N PRO A 197 -28.14 12.46 7.61
CA PRO A 197 -26.89 11.72 7.45
C PRO A 197 -26.19 11.37 8.77
N PHE A 198 -26.45 12.12 9.85
CA PHE A 198 -25.90 11.82 11.17
C PHE A 198 -26.59 10.65 11.86
N ASN A 199 -27.74 10.20 11.35
CA ASN A 199 -28.41 9.00 11.82
C ASN A 199 -28.07 7.85 10.89
N TYR A 200 -27.12 7.03 11.29
CA TYR A 200 -26.62 5.90 10.53
C TYR A 200 -26.40 4.68 11.39
N ARG A 201 -26.30 3.50 10.75
CA ARG A 201 -25.79 2.25 11.33
C ARG A 201 -24.80 1.59 10.38
N ILE A 202 -23.88 0.87 10.94
CA ILE A 202 -22.84 0.16 10.20
C ILE A 202 -22.99 -1.33 10.44
N PHE A 203 -22.95 -2.08 9.35
CA PHE A 203 -23.02 -3.54 9.37
C PHE A 203 -21.80 -4.11 8.65
N ARG A 204 -21.15 -5.12 9.23
CA ARG A 204 -20.09 -5.88 8.56
C ARG A 204 -20.67 -7.20 8.09
N TYR A 205 -20.50 -7.51 6.81
CA TYR A 205 -20.94 -8.75 6.21
C TYR A 205 -19.99 -9.90 6.54
N LEU A 206 -20.51 -10.98 7.12
CA LEU A 206 -19.73 -12.15 7.57
C LEU A 206 -19.86 -13.36 6.64
N GLY A 207 -20.62 -13.24 5.57
CA GLY A 207 -20.92 -14.32 4.64
C GLY A 207 -22.29 -14.99 4.89
N GLY A 208 -22.83 -15.62 3.86
CA GLY A 208 -24.19 -16.18 3.90
C GLY A 208 -25.24 -15.10 4.13
N ASN A 209 -26.05 -15.24 5.17
CA ASN A 209 -27.05 -14.23 5.57
C ASN A 209 -26.65 -13.52 6.88
N ASN A 210 -25.36 -13.49 7.21
CA ASN A 210 -24.91 -13.02 8.50
C ASN A 210 -24.25 -11.64 8.39
N TYR A 211 -24.65 -10.75 9.30
CA TYR A 211 -24.05 -9.45 9.53
C TYR A 211 -23.72 -9.25 11.00
N LYS A 212 -22.63 -8.50 11.25
CA LYS A 212 -22.29 -7.98 12.57
C LYS A 212 -22.62 -6.49 12.61
N ILE A 213 -23.33 -6.04 13.63
CA ILE A 213 -23.52 -4.63 13.92
C ILE A 213 -22.19 -4.07 14.45
N VAL A 214 -21.74 -2.96 13.89
CA VAL A 214 -20.51 -2.32 14.34
C VAL A 214 -20.86 -1.30 15.42
N GLU A 215 -20.28 -1.48 16.60
CA GLU A 215 -20.46 -0.62 17.75
C GLU A 215 -19.16 0.13 18.08
N SER A 216 -19.28 1.26 18.79
CA SER A 216 -18.11 2.02 19.22
C SER A 216 -17.35 1.25 20.30
N PRO A 217 -16.07 0.91 20.08
CA PRO A 217 -15.27 0.21 21.08
C PRO A 217 -14.92 1.12 22.26
N LYS A 218 -14.69 0.51 23.42
CA LYS A 218 -14.20 1.20 24.60
C LYS A 218 -12.69 1.00 24.72
N PHE A 219 -11.96 2.09 24.72
CA PHE A 219 -10.51 2.09 24.91
C PHE A 219 -10.11 2.49 26.33
N ARG A 220 -8.91 2.06 26.73
CA ARG A 220 -8.25 2.58 27.94
C ARG A 220 -8.02 4.09 27.83
N TRP A 221 -7.71 4.56 26.62
CA TRP A 221 -7.53 5.99 26.32
C TRP A 221 -8.88 6.63 25.95
N PRO A 222 -9.15 7.89 26.35
CA PRO A 222 -10.42 8.57 26.06
C PRO A 222 -10.48 9.06 24.60
N ILE A 223 -10.39 8.13 23.69
CA ILE A 223 -10.35 8.36 22.24
C ILE A 223 -11.55 7.64 21.62
N GLU A 224 -12.27 8.35 20.77
CA GLU A 224 -13.44 7.84 20.05
C GLU A 224 -13.28 8.05 18.55
N ALA A 225 -13.92 7.20 17.75
CA ALA A 225 -14.02 7.38 16.31
C ALA A 225 -14.82 8.66 15.98
N LYS A 226 -14.32 9.48 15.06
CA LYS A 226 -14.94 10.75 14.69
C LYS A 226 -15.91 10.61 13.50
N ASN A 227 -15.81 9.53 12.74
CA ASN A 227 -16.62 9.28 11.54
C ASN A 227 -16.83 7.77 11.33
N PRO A 228 -17.79 7.39 10.43
CA PRO A 228 -18.11 5.98 10.19
C PRO A 228 -16.93 5.13 9.71
N GLN A 229 -16.05 5.66 8.85
CA GLN A 229 -14.92 4.90 8.33
C GLN A 229 -13.90 4.59 9.43
N GLN A 230 -13.67 5.52 10.36
CA GLN A 230 -12.84 5.26 11.54
C GLN A 230 -13.42 4.17 12.44
N LEU A 231 -14.75 4.13 12.58
CA LEU A 231 -15.42 3.08 13.34
C LEU A 231 -15.30 1.70 12.66
N MET A 232 -15.48 1.63 11.34
CA MET A 232 -15.21 0.42 10.55
C MET A 232 -13.76 -0.04 10.70
N THR A 233 -12.82 0.90 10.66
CA THR A 233 -11.39 0.63 10.84
C THR A 233 -11.12 -0.02 12.19
N LEU A 234 -11.67 0.55 13.26
CA LEU A 234 -11.49 0.00 14.61
C LEU A 234 -12.13 -1.38 14.77
N ASP A 235 -13.27 -1.63 14.13
CA ASP A 235 -13.90 -2.97 14.16
C ASP A 235 -12.99 -4.04 13.54
N LEU A 236 -12.34 -3.79 12.39
CA LEU A 236 -11.39 -4.72 11.79
C LEU A 236 -10.10 -4.88 12.63
N LEU A 237 -9.57 -3.76 13.12
CA LEU A 237 -8.31 -3.77 13.86
C LEU A 237 -8.43 -4.57 15.16
N LEU A 238 -9.57 -4.46 15.86
CA LEU A 238 -9.80 -5.13 17.15
C LEU A 238 -10.29 -6.58 17.00
N ASP A 239 -10.77 -6.99 15.83
CA ASP A 239 -11.23 -8.35 15.58
C ASP A 239 -10.05 -9.32 15.43
N LYS A 240 -9.96 -10.32 16.31
CA LYS A 240 -8.85 -11.29 16.37
C LYS A 240 -8.83 -12.25 15.18
N ASP A 241 -9.98 -12.47 14.56
CA ASP A 241 -10.11 -13.39 13.42
C ASP A 241 -9.60 -12.75 12.11
N ILE A 242 -9.49 -11.43 12.06
CA ILE A 242 -8.94 -10.70 10.92
C ILE A 242 -7.42 -10.54 11.07
N GLN A 243 -6.66 -11.29 10.29
CA GLN A 243 -5.20 -11.34 10.38
C GLN A 243 -4.49 -10.30 9.49
N LEU A 244 -5.12 -9.89 8.39
CA LEU A 244 -4.61 -8.89 7.46
C LEU A 244 -5.61 -7.74 7.31
N VAL A 245 -5.19 -6.53 7.65
CA VAL A 245 -6.00 -5.32 7.51
C VAL A 245 -5.30 -4.33 6.58
N SER A 246 -6.02 -3.78 5.61
CA SER A 246 -5.54 -2.69 4.76
C SER A 246 -6.28 -1.38 5.07
N LEU A 247 -5.53 -0.36 5.46
CA LEU A 247 -6.02 1.00 5.72
C LEU A 247 -5.54 1.91 4.59
N ILE A 248 -6.48 2.32 3.75
CA ILE A 248 -6.20 3.07 2.53
C ILE A 248 -6.86 4.44 2.66
N GLY A 249 -6.22 5.49 2.12
CA GLY A 249 -6.84 6.82 2.05
C GLY A 249 -5.84 7.96 2.19
N PRO A 250 -6.27 9.20 1.97
CA PRO A 250 -5.39 10.37 2.00
C PRO A 250 -4.79 10.63 3.38
N ALA A 251 -3.74 11.44 3.41
CA ALA A 251 -3.10 11.85 4.65
C ALA A 251 -4.10 12.59 5.56
N GLY A 252 -3.98 12.38 6.87
CA GLY A 252 -4.83 13.05 7.88
C GLY A 252 -6.18 12.40 8.15
N THR A 253 -6.49 11.24 7.57
CA THR A 253 -7.71 10.48 7.88
C THR A 253 -7.64 9.67 9.18
N GLY A 254 -6.45 9.59 9.79
CA GLY A 254 -6.22 8.92 11.07
C GLY A 254 -5.72 7.48 10.97
N LYS A 255 -5.32 6.98 9.79
CA LYS A 255 -4.85 5.60 9.59
C LYS A 255 -3.82 5.14 10.61
N THR A 256 -2.69 5.83 10.65
CA THR A 256 -1.57 5.54 11.58
C THR A 256 -1.99 5.62 13.03
N PHE A 257 -2.75 6.66 13.39
CA PHE A 257 -3.24 6.86 14.74
C PHE A 257 -4.17 5.74 15.22
N LEU A 258 -5.15 5.33 14.38
CA LEU A 258 -6.09 4.25 14.72
C LEU A 258 -5.40 2.89 14.78
N ALA A 259 -4.45 2.62 13.89
CA ALA A 259 -3.67 1.38 13.91
C ALA A 259 -2.85 1.26 15.21
N LEU A 260 -2.19 2.34 15.62
CA LEU A 260 -1.42 2.38 16.87
C LEU A 260 -2.31 2.30 18.10
N LEU A 261 -3.46 2.99 18.12
CA LEU A 261 -4.43 2.93 19.22
C LEU A 261 -4.94 1.49 19.43
N ALA A 262 -5.36 0.83 18.36
CA ALA A 262 -5.84 -0.55 18.43
C ALA A 262 -4.72 -1.53 18.82
N GLY A 263 -3.50 -1.33 18.33
CA GLY A 263 -2.33 -2.12 18.70
C GLY A 263 -2.00 -1.98 20.19
N LEU A 264 -1.95 -0.75 20.69
CA LEU A 264 -1.73 -0.50 22.13
C LEU A 264 -2.82 -1.14 23.00
N GLN A 265 -4.08 -1.03 22.62
CA GLN A 265 -5.19 -1.65 23.33
C GLN A 265 -5.00 -3.17 23.44
N GLN A 266 -4.65 -3.82 22.34
CA GLN A 266 -4.52 -5.28 22.28
C GLN A 266 -3.22 -5.80 22.94
N VAL A 267 -2.14 -5.00 23.00
CA VAL A 267 -0.88 -5.39 23.63
C VAL A 267 -0.82 -5.05 25.10
N ILE A 268 -1.36 -3.88 25.50
CA ILE A 268 -1.18 -3.36 26.87
C ILE A 268 -2.40 -3.66 27.75
N THR A 269 -3.61 -3.65 27.19
CA THR A 269 -4.85 -3.77 27.97
C THR A 269 -5.45 -5.18 27.85
N GLU A 270 -5.48 -5.74 26.64
CA GLU A 270 -6.11 -7.04 26.38
C GLU A 270 -5.12 -8.20 26.36
N GLU A 271 -3.82 -7.91 26.26
CA GLU A 271 -2.71 -8.88 26.23
C GLU A 271 -2.89 -9.99 25.14
N VAL A 272 -3.51 -9.58 24.00
CA VAL A 272 -3.73 -10.49 22.85
C VAL A 272 -2.44 -10.78 22.12
N TYR A 273 -1.58 -9.78 21.99
CA TYR A 273 -0.28 -9.86 21.34
C TYR A 273 0.83 -9.49 22.32
N ASP A 274 2.00 -10.09 22.12
CA ASP A 274 3.17 -9.87 22.98
C ASP A 274 3.71 -8.45 22.83
N ARG A 275 3.73 -7.91 21.59
CA ARG A 275 4.25 -6.59 21.26
C ARG A 275 3.64 -6.01 19.99
N ILE A 276 3.80 -4.71 19.84
CA ILE A 276 3.58 -4.02 18.55
C ILE A 276 4.93 -3.91 17.84
N LEU A 277 5.02 -4.46 16.63
CA LEU A 277 6.14 -4.27 15.74
C LEU A 277 5.74 -3.25 14.67
N ILE A 278 6.46 -2.13 14.59
CA ILE A 278 6.16 -1.04 13.69
C ILE A 278 7.30 -0.90 12.68
N SER A 279 6.94 -0.77 11.41
CA SER A 279 7.90 -0.55 10.35
C SER A 279 7.39 0.43 9.30
N ARG A 280 8.32 1.06 8.60
CA ARG A 280 8.05 1.99 7.51
C ARG A 280 9.13 1.82 6.43
N PRO A 281 8.79 1.86 5.12
CA PRO A 281 9.78 1.86 4.04
C PRO A 281 10.68 3.09 4.15
N VAL A 282 11.97 2.90 3.99
CA VAL A 282 12.94 4.00 3.91
C VAL A 282 13.09 4.38 2.44
N ILE A 283 12.57 5.55 2.06
CA ILE A 283 12.70 6.08 0.70
C ILE A 283 13.52 7.35 0.78
N PRO A 284 14.66 7.43 0.05
CA PRO A 284 15.42 8.66 -0.04
C PRO A 284 14.60 9.74 -0.76
N LEU A 285 14.25 10.81 -0.08
CA LEU A 285 13.67 12.00 -0.67
C LEU A 285 14.78 12.81 -1.34
N GLY A 286 14.99 12.60 -2.64
CA GLY A 286 15.96 13.36 -3.44
C GLY A 286 17.25 12.60 -3.77
N PRO A 287 18.16 13.21 -4.62
CA PRO A 287 19.48 12.66 -4.88
C PRO A 287 20.21 12.53 -3.54
N ASP A 288 20.76 11.35 -3.33
CA ASP A 288 21.43 10.89 -2.12
C ASP A 288 22.07 12.05 -1.35
N ILE A 289 21.38 12.51 -0.29
CA ILE A 289 22.00 13.46 0.65
C ILE A 289 23.01 12.60 1.40
N GLY A 290 24.21 12.52 0.78
CA GLY A 290 25.30 11.71 1.23
C GLY A 290 25.46 11.82 2.73
N TYR A 291 25.56 10.67 3.39
CA TYR A 291 25.94 10.52 4.77
C TYR A 291 25.38 11.57 5.74
N LEU A 292 24.11 11.45 6.11
CA LEU A 292 23.69 12.05 7.38
C LEU A 292 24.60 11.47 8.45
N PRO A 293 25.37 12.30 9.19
CA PRO A 293 26.18 11.82 10.30
C PRO A 293 25.24 11.27 11.37
N GLY A 294 25.53 10.09 11.87
CA GLY A 294 24.74 9.45 12.93
C GLY A 294 24.73 7.94 12.82
N ASP A 295 24.53 7.28 13.92
CA ASP A 295 24.30 5.84 14.04
C ASP A 295 23.02 5.43 13.29
N ILE A 296 22.92 4.16 12.90
CA ILE A 296 21.73 3.56 12.28
C ILE A 296 20.48 3.80 13.14
N GLN A 297 20.63 3.81 14.46
CA GLN A 297 19.53 4.08 15.40
C GLN A 297 19.05 5.52 15.34
N GLU A 298 19.94 6.51 15.24
CA GLU A 298 19.59 7.93 15.11
C GLU A 298 18.87 8.20 13.79
N LYS A 299 19.31 7.58 12.71
CA LYS A 299 18.65 7.66 11.39
C LYS A 299 17.26 7.04 11.45
N LEU A 300 17.14 5.85 12.05
CA LEU A 300 15.84 5.18 12.20
C LEU A 300 14.86 6.01 13.04
N HIS A 301 15.33 6.66 14.11
CA HIS A 301 14.53 7.55 14.95
C HIS A 301 13.91 8.70 14.16
N SER A 302 14.71 9.38 13.35
CA SER A 302 14.25 10.49 12.49
C SER A 302 13.14 10.06 11.51
N TRP A 303 13.26 8.87 10.92
CA TRP A 303 12.25 8.30 10.00
C TRP A 303 10.96 7.89 10.70
N MET A 304 11.06 7.46 11.94
CA MET A 304 9.93 7.03 12.77
C MET A 304 9.27 8.18 13.55
N GLN A 305 9.76 9.42 13.40
CA GLN A 305 9.21 10.56 14.13
C GLN A 305 7.68 10.70 14.03
N PRO A 306 7.03 10.54 12.84
CA PRO A 306 5.57 10.59 12.75
C PRO A 306 4.85 9.51 13.56
N VAL A 307 5.50 8.37 13.77
CA VAL A 307 4.98 7.27 14.59
C VAL A 307 5.10 7.63 16.07
N TYR A 308 6.26 8.17 16.48
CA TYR A 308 6.48 8.66 17.86
C TYR A 308 5.47 9.72 18.24
N ASP A 309 5.24 10.71 17.37
CA ASP A 309 4.28 11.79 17.62
C ASP A 309 2.86 11.25 17.86
N ASN A 310 2.43 10.25 17.05
CA ASN A 310 1.13 9.61 17.24
C ASN A 310 1.05 8.79 18.54
N LEU A 311 2.10 8.04 18.89
CA LEU A 311 2.17 7.28 20.15
C LEU A 311 2.11 8.21 21.35
N GLU A 312 2.85 9.31 21.32
CA GLU A 312 2.82 10.35 22.37
C GLU A 312 1.42 10.95 22.51
N LEU A 313 0.75 11.31 21.42
CA LEU A 313 -0.61 11.84 21.46
C LEU A 313 -1.59 10.85 22.10
N ILE A 314 -1.49 9.55 21.81
CA ILE A 314 -2.35 8.52 22.41
C ILE A 314 -2.06 8.43 23.92
N VAL A 315 -0.80 8.29 24.31
CA VAL A 315 -0.41 8.11 25.73
C VAL A 315 -0.74 9.36 26.55
N HIS A 316 -0.47 10.56 26.01
CA HIS A 316 -0.78 11.83 26.70
C HIS A 316 -2.27 12.12 26.80
N SER A 317 -3.13 11.57 25.92
CA SER A 317 -4.58 11.75 26.03
C SER A 317 -5.14 11.23 27.34
N SER A 318 -4.58 10.17 27.90
CA SER A 318 -4.97 9.64 29.22
C SER A 318 -4.42 10.47 30.37
N LEU A 319 -3.20 10.99 30.23
CA LEU A 319 -2.55 11.80 31.29
C LEU A 319 -3.25 13.15 31.44
N SER A 320 -3.63 13.78 30.34
CA SER A 320 -4.36 15.07 30.37
C SER A 320 -5.71 14.93 31.04
N ARG A 321 -6.40 13.81 30.93
CA ARG A 321 -7.68 13.58 31.59
C ARG A 321 -7.52 13.32 33.09
N GLN A 322 -6.56 12.47 33.46
CA GLN A 322 -6.19 12.27 34.85
C GLN A 322 -5.72 13.58 35.54
N HIS A 323 -4.95 14.38 34.81
CA HIS A 323 -4.50 15.68 35.30
C HIS A 323 -5.67 16.67 35.48
N LEU A 324 -6.63 16.69 34.55
CA LEU A 324 -7.86 17.47 34.65
C LEU A 324 -8.78 16.98 35.78
N GLU A 325 -8.87 15.67 36.00
CA GLU A 325 -9.61 15.08 37.13
C GLU A 325 -8.91 15.40 38.44
N ASN A 326 -7.61 15.24 38.54
CA ASN A 326 -6.81 15.61 39.69
C ASN A 326 -6.87 17.12 39.96
N LEU A 327 -6.82 17.99 38.95
CA LEU A 327 -7.01 19.43 39.09
C LEU A 327 -8.43 19.79 39.56
N ARG A 328 -9.46 19.06 39.09
CA ARG A 328 -10.83 19.22 39.61
C ARG A 328 -10.94 18.80 41.05
N GLU A 329 -10.35 17.67 41.41
CA GLU A 329 -10.31 17.22 42.80
C GLU A 329 -9.50 18.18 43.69
N GLU A 330 -8.33 18.66 43.21
CA GLU A 330 -7.54 19.67 43.91
C GLU A 330 -8.25 21.02 44.02
N VAL A 331 -9.02 21.44 43.02
CA VAL A 331 -9.83 22.66 43.11
C VAL A 331 -10.95 22.49 44.12
N ILE A 332 -11.57 21.31 44.19
CA ILE A 332 -12.60 20.97 45.16
C ILE A 332 -11.97 20.86 46.57
N GLU A 333 -10.78 20.28 46.73
CA GLU A 333 -10.05 20.20 47.97
C GLU A 333 -9.44 21.55 48.41
N LYS A 334 -8.93 22.36 47.46
CA LYS A 334 -8.41 23.71 47.71
C LYS A 334 -9.52 24.71 48.06
N GLN A 335 -10.75 24.46 47.67
CA GLN A 335 -11.92 25.17 48.24
C GLN A 335 -12.20 24.76 49.72
N ARG A 336 -11.71 23.57 50.12
CA ARG A 336 -11.79 23.10 51.53
C ARG A 336 -10.58 23.51 52.40
N HIS A 337 -9.38 23.69 51.78
CA HIS A 337 -8.17 24.02 52.54
C HIS A 337 -7.29 25.06 51.82
N LYS A 338 -7.49 26.35 52.14
CA LYS A 338 -6.52 27.39 51.84
C LYS A 338 -5.27 27.21 52.70
N ARG A 339 -4.14 26.83 52.12
CA ARG A 339 -2.76 27.35 52.35
C ARG A 339 -1.63 26.37 51.96
N LYS A 340 -0.69 26.95 51.20
CA LYS A 340 0.78 26.78 51.17
C LYS A 340 1.46 25.95 50.05
N ARG A 341 2.24 26.67 49.26
CA ARG A 341 3.62 26.57 48.76
C ARG A 341 3.89 25.89 47.43
N GLY A 342 4.65 26.69 46.60
CA GLY A 342 5.16 26.39 45.29
C GLY A 342 6.40 25.50 45.26
N GLY A 343 6.75 25.02 44.10
CA GLY A 343 8.04 24.39 43.80
C GLY A 343 7.97 22.99 43.17
N LYS A 344 6.99 22.64 42.32
CA LYS A 344 6.88 21.25 41.81
C LYS A 344 6.78 21.09 40.33
N TRP A 345 6.77 22.15 39.55
CA TRP A 345 6.43 22.15 38.13
C TRP A 345 7.49 21.56 37.20
N GLU A 346 8.78 21.60 37.53
CA GLU A 346 9.84 21.05 36.66
C GLU A 346 10.05 19.53 36.79
N LYS A 347 9.70 18.94 37.95
CA LYS A 347 9.78 17.48 38.14
C LYS A 347 8.65 16.73 37.45
N GLU A 348 7.48 17.33 37.36
CA GLU A 348 6.30 16.70 36.73
C GLU A 348 6.46 16.56 35.21
N ARG A 349 7.02 17.55 34.52
CA ARG A 349 7.31 17.46 33.08
C ARG A 349 8.28 16.32 32.67
N LYS A 350 9.25 15.98 33.54
CA LYS A 350 10.17 14.86 33.33
C LYS A 350 9.56 13.50 33.67
N MET A 351 8.46 13.46 34.39
CA MET A 351 7.76 12.22 34.73
C MET A 351 6.72 11.82 33.69
N GLU A 352 6.25 12.75 32.85
CA GLU A 352 5.23 12.54 31.81
C GLU A 352 5.76 11.83 30.53
N LEU A 353 7.08 11.89 30.25
CA LEU A 353 7.72 11.23 29.10
C LEU A 353 8.06 9.74 29.34
N ARG A 354 7.92 9.24 30.57
CA ARG A 354 8.30 7.87 30.94
C ARG A 354 7.42 6.74 30.36
N PRO A 355 6.07 6.87 30.22
CA PRO A 355 5.27 5.71 29.85
C PRO A 355 5.57 5.17 28.46
N LEU A 356 5.82 6.02 27.45
CA LEU A 356 6.16 5.56 26.09
C LEU A 356 7.56 4.93 26.06
N GLN A 357 8.54 5.58 26.69
CA GLN A 357 9.91 5.06 26.77
C GLN A 357 9.98 3.74 27.53
N ASP A 358 9.17 3.59 28.59
CA ASP A 358 9.07 2.36 29.38
C ASP A 358 8.46 1.22 28.55
N MET A 359 7.47 1.50 27.67
CA MET A 359 6.90 0.53 26.74
C MET A 359 7.92 0.07 25.66
N ILE A 360 8.76 0.98 25.17
CA ILE A 360 9.85 0.67 24.25
C ILE A 360 10.93 -0.14 24.96
N ASN A 361 11.37 0.29 26.13
CA ASN A 361 12.43 -0.39 26.89
C ASN A 361 12.00 -1.78 27.40
N SER A 362 10.71 -1.97 27.69
CA SER A 362 10.14 -3.29 28.04
C SER A 362 9.89 -4.20 26.82
N GLY A 363 10.15 -3.72 25.61
CA GLY A 363 9.93 -4.47 24.37
C GLY A 363 8.47 -4.64 23.97
N LYS A 364 7.54 -3.91 24.59
CA LYS A 364 6.13 -3.90 24.17
C LYS A 364 5.90 -3.16 22.87
N ILE A 365 6.80 -2.23 22.52
CA ILE A 365 6.84 -1.53 21.24
C ILE A 365 8.23 -1.76 20.63
N SER A 366 8.28 -2.25 19.41
CA SER A 366 9.50 -2.44 18.61
C SER A 366 9.40 -1.65 17.32
N LEU A 367 10.42 -0.84 17.04
CA LEU A 367 10.54 -0.07 15.80
C LEU A 367 11.67 -0.69 14.98
N GLU A 368 11.33 -1.28 13.82
CA GLU A 368 12.29 -2.03 13.02
C GLU A 368 12.24 -1.58 11.54
N ALA A 369 13.39 -1.56 10.88
CA ALA A 369 13.38 -1.40 9.42
C ALA A 369 12.85 -2.67 8.74
N ILE A 370 12.15 -2.51 7.61
CA ILE A 370 11.55 -3.62 6.83
C ILE A 370 12.57 -4.71 6.50
N THR A 371 13.83 -4.32 6.26
CA THR A 371 14.93 -5.24 5.95
C THR A 371 15.19 -6.27 7.05
N TYR A 372 14.98 -5.91 8.31
CA TYR A 372 15.17 -6.82 9.46
C TYR A 372 14.05 -7.83 9.65
N MET A 373 12.92 -7.63 8.99
CA MET A 373 11.80 -8.59 9.00
C MET A 373 12.05 -9.77 8.04
N ARG A 374 12.96 -9.62 7.07
CA ARG A 374 13.27 -10.69 6.10
C ARG A 374 13.92 -11.89 6.78
N GLY A 375 13.49 -13.10 6.41
CA GLY A 375 14.06 -14.36 6.92
C GLY A 375 13.59 -14.78 8.32
N ARG A 376 12.72 -14.02 8.98
CA ARG A 376 12.16 -14.34 10.31
C ARG A 376 10.70 -14.76 10.18
N SER A 377 10.22 -15.62 11.07
CA SER A 377 8.80 -15.79 11.38
C SER A 377 8.45 -14.90 12.57
N ILE A 378 7.33 -14.23 12.53
CA ILE A 378 6.92 -13.24 13.54
C ILE A 378 5.58 -13.69 14.16
N PRO A 379 5.60 -14.59 15.17
CA PRO A 379 4.40 -15.07 15.85
C PRO A 379 3.95 -14.12 16.97
N PHE A 380 2.66 -14.17 17.31
CA PHE A 380 2.01 -13.49 18.44
C PHE A 380 2.26 -11.98 18.52
N GLN A 381 2.38 -11.30 17.36
CA GLN A 381 2.65 -9.86 17.30
C GLN A 381 1.59 -9.12 16.51
N TYR A 382 1.35 -7.88 16.93
CA TYR A 382 0.62 -6.89 16.15
C TYR A 382 1.64 -6.15 15.27
N ILE A 383 1.64 -6.41 13.96
CA ILE A 383 2.59 -5.87 13.00
C ILE A 383 1.92 -4.71 12.28
N PHE A 384 2.49 -3.52 12.36
CA PHE A 384 2.02 -2.33 11.67
C PHE A 384 3.06 -1.85 10.67
N ILE A 385 2.68 -1.81 9.40
CA ILE A 385 3.52 -1.28 8.31
C ILE A 385 2.86 -0.03 7.75
N ASP A 386 3.52 1.11 7.90
CA ASP A 386 3.06 2.40 7.36
C ASP A 386 3.69 2.70 5.99
N GLU A 387 3.08 3.60 5.20
CA GLU A 387 3.52 4.04 3.86
C GLU A 387 3.73 2.90 2.85
N VAL A 388 2.86 1.89 2.89
CA VAL A 388 2.96 0.66 2.08
C VAL A 388 2.77 0.92 0.58
N GLN A 389 2.18 2.05 0.16
CA GLN A 389 2.10 2.45 -1.25
C GLN A 389 3.48 2.58 -1.91
N ASN A 390 4.51 2.73 -1.11
CA ASN A 390 5.90 2.82 -1.57
C ASN A 390 6.59 1.45 -1.71
N LEU A 391 5.89 0.37 -1.44
CA LEU A 391 6.37 -1.00 -1.61
C LEU A 391 5.81 -1.66 -2.86
N THR A 392 6.63 -2.46 -3.49
CA THR A 392 6.20 -3.33 -4.60
C THR A 392 5.29 -4.45 -4.09
N PRO A 393 4.42 -5.04 -4.94
CA PRO A 393 3.62 -6.22 -4.57
C PRO A 393 4.45 -7.40 -4.08
N HIS A 394 5.69 -7.53 -4.57
CA HIS A 394 6.61 -8.57 -4.13
C HIS A 394 7.12 -8.34 -2.70
N GLU A 395 7.45 -7.10 -2.35
CA GLU A 395 7.85 -6.75 -0.98
C GLU A 395 6.71 -6.96 0.00
N VAL A 396 5.50 -6.50 -0.34
CA VAL A 396 4.30 -6.75 0.47
C VAL A 396 4.04 -8.25 0.64
N LYS A 397 4.16 -9.04 -0.44
CA LYS A 397 4.10 -10.51 -0.34
C LYS A 397 5.14 -11.05 0.63
N THR A 398 6.37 -10.53 0.57
CA THR A 398 7.45 -10.95 1.46
C THR A 398 7.11 -10.66 2.92
N LEU A 399 6.51 -9.51 3.24
CA LEU A 399 6.08 -9.14 4.59
C LEU A 399 4.94 -10.03 5.08
N ILE A 400 3.89 -10.20 4.29
CA ILE A 400 2.72 -11.03 4.64
C ILE A 400 3.15 -12.48 4.92
N THR A 401 4.10 -13.03 4.16
CA THR A 401 4.60 -14.40 4.37
C THR A 401 5.47 -14.56 5.63
N ARG A 402 5.77 -13.50 6.37
CA ARG A 402 6.49 -13.52 7.67
C ARG A 402 5.54 -13.52 8.86
N VAL A 403 4.26 -13.22 8.63
CA VAL A 403 3.25 -13.27 9.68
C VAL A 403 3.14 -14.69 10.21
N GLY A 404 3.50 -14.88 11.47
CA GLY A 404 3.44 -16.17 12.15
C GLY A 404 2.08 -16.41 12.80
N GLU A 405 1.97 -17.56 13.43
CA GLU A 405 0.75 -17.95 14.16
C GLU A 405 0.37 -16.89 15.22
N GLY A 406 -0.91 -16.63 15.35
CA GLY A 406 -1.44 -15.71 16.36
C GLY A 406 -1.08 -14.22 16.10
N SER A 407 -0.54 -13.86 14.92
CA SER A 407 -0.20 -12.48 14.59
C SER A 407 -1.20 -11.83 13.67
N LYS A 408 -1.27 -10.50 13.76
CA LYS A 408 -2.00 -9.62 12.86
C LYS A 408 -1.01 -8.70 12.14
N ILE A 409 -1.26 -8.46 10.85
CA ILE A 409 -0.54 -7.44 10.06
C ILE A 409 -1.51 -6.38 9.55
N VAL A 410 -1.14 -5.13 9.75
CA VAL A 410 -1.87 -3.95 9.30
C VAL A 410 -1.01 -3.20 8.30
N LEU A 411 -1.52 -3.02 7.09
CA LEU A 411 -0.90 -2.27 6.00
C LEU A 411 -1.60 -0.92 5.88
N SER A 412 -0.86 0.17 5.96
CA SER A 412 -1.38 1.53 5.90
C SER A 412 -0.70 2.33 4.81
N GLY A 413 -1.44 3.17 4.08
CA GLY A 413 -0.85 4.07 3.10
C GLY A 413 -1.85 4.91 2.32
N ASP A 414 -1.29 5.82 1.53
CA ASP A 414 -2.00 6.70 0.61
C ASP A 414 -1.58 6.37 -0.83
N PRO A 415 -2.44 5.74 -1.64
CA PRO A 415 -2.08 5.33 -2.99
C PRO A 415 -1.87 6.49 -3.97
N TYR A 416 -2.17 7.73 -3.56
CA TYR A 416 -1.95 8.94 -4.33
C TYR A 416 -0.63 9.65 -3.96
N GLN A 417 0.00 9.30 -2.83
CA GLN A 417 1.27 9.85 -2.36
C GLN A 417 2.39 8.81 -2.49
N ILE A 418 2.81 8.55 -3.72
CA ILE A 418 3.86 7.56 -4.02
C ILE A 418 5.16 8.30 -4.29
N ASP A 419 6.17 8.08 -3.42
CA ASP A 419 7.51 8.65 -3.56
C ASP A 419 8.42 7.78 -4.43
N SER A 420 8.07 6.50 -4.60
CA SER A 420 8.85 5.56 -5.41
C SER A 420 8.69 5.86 -6.91
N PRO A 421 9.77 6.14 -7.65
CA PRO A 421 9.70 6.51 -9.06
C PRO A 421 9.24 5.37 -9.99
N TYR A 422 9.17 4.14 -9.47
CA TYR A 422 8.84 2.94 -10.25
C TYR A 422 7.43 2.40 -9.96
N LEU A 423 6.70 3.05 -9.06
CA LEU A 423 5.36 2.64 -8.67
C LEU A 423 4.35 3.72 -9.06
N ASP A 424 3.13 3.30 -9.29
CA ASP A 424 1.98 4.16 -9.50
C ASP A 424 0.77 3.66 -8.70
N PHE A 425 -0.34 4.39 -8.75
CA PHE A 425 -1.58 4.04 -8.07
C PHE A 425 -1.94 2.56 -8.25
N SER A 426 -1.86 2.06 -9.47
CA SER A 426 -2.37 0.76 -9.86
C SER A 426 -1.40 -0.40 -9.63
N SER A 427 -0.10 -0.11 -9.46
CA SER A 427 0.98 -1.09 -9.37
C SER A 427 1.62 -1.20 -8.00
N ASN A 428 1.29 -0.31 -7.06
CA ASN A 428 1.83 -0.36 -5.72
C ASN A 428 1.31 -1.55 -4.90
N GLY A 429 2.11 -1.98 -3.94
CA GLY A 429 1.83 -3.19 -3.17
C GLY A 429 0.58 -3.11 -2.30
N LEU A 430 0.20 -1.93 -1.81
CA LEU A 430 -0.99 -1.74 -0.96
C LEU A 430 -2.28 -2.01 -1.75
N VAL A 431 -2.44 -1.35 -2.91
CA VAL A 431 -3.63 -1.48 -3.76
C VAL A 431 -3.75 -2.89 -4.34
N VAL A 432 -2.64 -3.43 -4.85
CA VAL A 432 -2.61 -4.79 -5.40
C VAL A 432 -2.94 -5.85 -4.34
N ALA A 433 -2.38 -5.73 -3.12
CA ALA A 433 -2.68 -6.67 -2.04
C ALA A 433 -4.15 -6.57 -1.64
N SER A 434 -4.68 -5.37 -1.42
CA SER A 434 -6.06 -5.14 -1.00
C SER A 434 -7.07 -5.76 -1.98
N ASN A 435 -6.84 -5.58 -3.29
CA ASN A 435 -7.73 -6.17 -4.29
C ASN A 435 -7.59 -7.71 -4.39
N ARG A 436 -6.38 -8.25 -4.24
CA ARG A 436 -6.18 -9.72 -4.33
C ARG A 436 -6.69 -10.49 -3.12
N PHE A 437 -6.68 -9.88 -1.94
CA PHE A 437 -7.22 -10.49 -0.72
C PHE A 437 -8.72 -10.23 -0.52
N ARG A 438 -9.35 -9.39 -1.34
CA ARG A 438 -10.78 -9.13 -1.33
C ARG A 438 -11.60 -10.42 -1.20
N GLY A 439 -12.55 -10.45 -0.27
CA GLY A 439 -13.45 -11.59 -0.02
C GLY A 439 -12.82 -12.76 0.74
N LYS A 440 -11.56 -12.66 1.20
CA LYS A 440 -10.96 -13.68 2.07
C LYS A 440 -11.39 -13.43 3.52
N SER A 441 -11.72 -14.50 4.24
CA SER A 441 -12.23 -14.43 5.64
C SER A 441 -11.24 -13.79 6.62
N LEU A 442 -9.93 -13.95 6.38
CA LEU A 442 -8.86 -13.40 7.22
C LEU A 442 -8.51 -11.94 6.88
N PHE A 443 -9.16 -11.36 5.88
CA PHE A 443 -8.83 -10.03 5.34
C PHE A 443 -9.98 -9.04 5.51
N GLY A 444 -9.63 -7.80 5.84
CA GLY A 444 -10.53 -6.66 5.79
C GLY A 444 -9.80 -5.41 5.31
N ALA A 445 -10.52 -4.53 4.64
CA ALA A 445 -9.99 -3.25 4.17
C ALA A 445 -10.99 -2.13 4.47
N VAL A 446 -10.45 -0.91 4.69
CA VAL A 446 -11.25 0.31 4.77
C VAL A 446 -10.52 1.42 4.01
N PHE A 447 -11.24 2.04 3.08
CA PHE A 447 -10.82 3.28 2.47
C PHE A 447 -11.40 4.45 3.29
N LEU A 448 -10.51 5.21 3.93
CA LEU A 448 -10.86 6.39 4.72
C LEU A 448 -10.86 7.62 3.81
N GLU A 449 -12.02 8.21 3.58
CA GLU A 449 -12.18 9.36 2.68
C GLU A 449 -12.08 10.70 3.43
N THR A 450 -12.50 10.73 4.71
CA THR A 450 -12.65 11.97 5.46
C THR A 450 -11.37 12.34 6.20
N THR A 451 -10.81 13.49 5.87
CA THR A 451 -9.65 14.05 6.59
C THR A 451 -10.11 14.77 7.85
N GLU A 452 -9.45 14.48 8.97
CA GLU A 452 -9.75 15.06 10.30
C GLU A 452 -8.71 16.12 10.72
N ARG A 453 -7.97 16.65 9.73
CA ARG A 453 -7.01 17.74 9.91
C ARG A 453 -7.68 19.11 9.94
N SER A 454 -6.89 20.15 10.15
CA SER A 454 -7.34 21.53 10.10
C SER A 454 -7.92 21.89 8.73
N GLU A 455 -8.78 22.89 8.68
CA GLU A 455 -9.43 23.36 7.45
C GLU A 455 -8.41 23.74 6.38
N ILE A 456 -7.27 24.34 6.75
CA ILE A 456 -6.20 24.66 5.81
C ILE A 456 -5.56 23.40 5.19
N SER A 457 -5.41 22.32 5.96
CA SER A 457 -4.88 21.06 5.41
C SER A 457 -5.86 20.38 4.46
N ARG A 458 -7.17 20.53 4.69
CA ARG A 458 -8.20 20.04 3.79
C ARG A 458 -8.19 20.82 2.48
N LEU A 459 -8.16 22.14 2.56
CA LEU A 459 -8.10 23.02 1.39
C LEU A 459 -6.83 22.79 0.56
N ALA A 460 -5.69 22.55 1.20
CA ALA A 460 -4.44 22.26 0.50
C ALA A 460 -4.53 20.94 -0.30
N GLY A 461 -5.18 19.92 0.25
CA GLY A 461 -5.39 18.65 -0.45
C GLY A 461 -6.43 18.70 -1.58
N GLU A 462 -7.30 19.74 -1.59
CA GLU A 462 -8.31 19.95 -2.64
C GLU A 462 -7.80 20.87 -3.77
N LEU A 463 -6.83 21.75 -3.48
CA LEU A 463 -6.39 22.82 -4.40
C LEU A 463 -5.02 22.58 -5.02
N LEU A 464 -4.19 21.72 -4.44
CA LEU A 464 -2.81 21.40 -4.85
C LEU A 464 -2.67 19.91 -5.22
#